data_6d1561865512961163238343cc3f14c6
#
_entry.id   6d1561865512961163238343cc3f14c6
#
_cell.length_a   1.000
_cell.length_b   1.000
_cell.length_c   1.000
_cell.angle_alpha   90.00
_cell.angle_beta   90.00
_cell.angle_gamma   90.00
#
_symmetry.space_group_name_H-M   'P 1'
#
loop_
_entity.id
_entity.type
_entity.pdbx_description
1 polymer ?
#
loop_
_entity_poly.entity_id
_entity_poly.type
_entity_poly.pdbx_seq_one_letter_code
_entity_poly.pdbx_strand_id
1 'polypeptide(L)'
;MVSNNFLRRALGKILSRSDQQQPALRQRRLFLENLEDRRLLAADLTTFVCPAPVAPNGADEAPAVDNGVAIPVFVDGTLTFGDVADTFPYGKDNTFLLASNPTATKTIYLDYDGHHSVNNNWNHNIVFPAFSLDGDTNNFSDAEHSRIQKQFIEVVDDYFPFDVNVTTIDPGVEALRNTGGTDVQWGVRAVNTQVTNGFANAGGIAHLNSFGLNIDDPVFTFNRSISSGGQTNSHEVGHALGLSHDGLGSATYHPGTGSGATSWGPIMGAPFGENMVQWSNGDYADSTTTQNDVNIIRKAANGFDYRGDDHGNAQSTATALTVTTDTIVDGWGIIHERNDVDYFSFITGSGNVALQIDPVASRGSLDVEATLYNSLGNQVAISNPTDGINASFNQNLAAGEYFIKVD
;
A
#
# COMPACT_ATOMS: atom_id res chain seq x y z
N MET A 1 -22.02 -2.83 2.41
CA MET A 1 -21.31 -2.07 3.47
C MET A 1 -20.29 -2.98 4.11
N VAL A 2 -19.05 -2.80 3.83
CA VAL A 2 -17.95 -3.67 4.26
C VAL A 2 -17.48 -3.24 5.64
N SER A 3 -17.42 -4.17 6.57
CA SER A 3 -16.99 -3.91 7.94
C SER A 3 -15.47 -3.73 8.01
N ASN A 4 -15.03 -2.55 8.41
CA ASN A 4 -13.63 -2.15 8.50
C ASN A 4 -13.02 -2.43 9.87
N ASN A 5 -12.89 -3.67 10.24
CA ASN A 5 -12.15 -4.00 11.46
C ASN A 5 -10.64 -4.14 11.23
N PHE A 6 -10.17 -4.08 10.00
CA PHE A 6 -8.77 -4.36 9.67
C PHE A 6 -7.89 -3.10 9.59
N LEU A 7 -8.48 -1.95 9.31
CA LEU A 7 -7.76 -0.70 9.09
C LEU A 7 -7.81 0.28 10.28
N ARG A 8 -8.37 -0.11 11.41
CA ARG A 8 -8.52 0.74 12.59
C ARG A 8 -7.38 0.65 13.61
N ARG A 9 -6.15 0.34 13.21
CA ARG A 9 -5.12 -0.01 14.18
C ARG A 9 -3.77 0.67 14.02
N ALA A 10 -3.73 1.88 13.53
CA ALA A 10 -2.50 2.65 13.56
C ALA A 10 -2.25 3.34 14.90
N LEU A 11 -3.23 3.46 15.75
CA LEU A 11 -3.06 4.06 17.08
C LEU A 11 -3.79 3.24 18.15
N GLY A 12 -3.06 2.84 19.11
CA GLY A 12 -3.32 2.13 20.35
C GLY A 12 -4.70 1.52 20.62
N LYS A 13 -4.76 0.21 20.67
CA LYS A 13 -5.91 -0.50 21.23
C LYS A 13 -5.57 -1.19 22.54
N ILE A 14 -6.25 -0.85 23.58
CA ILE A 14 -6.41 -1.67 24.78
C ILE A 14 -7.82 -2.24 24.77
N LEU A 15 -7.89 -3.52 24.84
CA LEU A 15 -8.96 -4.47 24.58
C LEU A 15 -10.34 -4.24 25.18
N SER A 16 -11.38 -4.57 24.46
CA SER A 16 -12.31 -5.67 24.71
C SER A 16 -13.46 -5.74 23.71
N ARG A 17 -14.11 -6.90 23.61
CA ARG A 17 -15.16 -7.31 22.69
C ARG A 17 -16.45 -6.51 22.81
N SER A 18 -17.11 -6.20 21.73
CA SER A 18 -18.43 -6.69 21.31
C SER A 18 -19.08 -5.82 20.24
N ASP A 19 -19.58 -6.49 19.22
CA ASP A 19 -20.72 -6.23 18.34
C ASP A 19 -21.09 -4.82 17.84
N GLN A 20 -21.05 -4.80 16.50
CA GLN A 20 -22.03 -4.15 15.62
C GLN A 20 -22.04 -2.63 15.50
N GLN A 21 -21.49 -2.12 14.46
CA GLN A 21 -22.13 -1.35 13.41
C GLN A 21 -21.12 -0.67 12.49
N GLN A 22 -21.46 -0.57 11.21
CA GLN A 22 -20.57 -0.20 10.13
C GLN A 22 -20.24 1.28 10.09
N PRO A 23 -19.07 1.61 9.63
CA PRO A 23 -18.90 2.60 8.57
C PRO A 23 -17.78 2.28 7.57
N ALA A 24 -17.68 3.12 6.56
CA ALA A 24 -16.84 3.12 5.40
C ALA A 24 -15.35 2.82 5.64
N LEU A 25 -14.70 2.31 4.62
CA LEU A 25 -13.26 2.06 4.47
C LEU A 25 -12.39 3.18 5.03
N ARG A 26 -11.43 2.85 5.86
CA ARG A 26 -10.43 3.79 6.41
C ARG A 26 -9.08 3.10 6.60
N GLN A 27 -8.03 3.75 6.49
CA GLN A 27 -6.83 3.55 5.69
C GLN A 27 -5.51 3.95 6.35
N ARG A 28 -4.36 3.75 5.72
CA ARG A 28 -3.03 3.90 6.31
C ARG A 28 -1.93 4.34 5.35
N ARG A 29 -0.76 4.42 5.75
CA ARG A 29 0.36 5.34 5.67
C ARG A 29 1.51 4.96 4.78
N LEU A 30 2.26 5.96 4.39
CA LEU A 30 3.55 5.90 3.72
C LEU A 30 4.62 6.70 4.44
N PHE A 31 5.83 6.28 4.32
CA PHE A 31 7.00 7.04 4.72
C PHE A 31 8.05 7.04 3.61
N LEU A 32 8.74 8.13 3.45
CA LEU A 32 9.86 8.30 2.54
C LEU A 32 11.02 8.94 3.26
N GLU A 33 12.20 8.34 3.19
CA GLU A 33 13.39 8.87 3.84
C GLU A 33 14.03 10.06 3.11
N ASN A 34 14.85 10.80 3.87
CA ASN A 34 15.44 12.09 3.59
C ASN A 34 16.35 12.17 2.40
N LEU A 35 16.10 13.13 1.49
CA LEU A 35 17.15 13.65 0.64
C LEU A 35 17.00 15.03 0.03
N GLU A 36 18.17 15.59 -0.23
CA GLU A 36 18.39 16.92 -0.78
C GLU A 36 18.10 17.01 -2.29
N ASP A 37 17.64 18.19 -2.71
CA ASP A 37 17.33 18.59 -4.09
C ASP A 37 18.46 18.32 -5.10
N ARG A 38 18.17 17.60 -6.21
CA ARG A 38 18.92 17.72 -7.47
C ARG A 38 18.02 17.64 -8.70
N ARG A 39 18.34 18.51 -9.68
CA ARG A 39 17.54 18.84 -10.86
C ARG A 39 17.64 17.80 -11.99
N LEU A 40 16.54 17.63 -12.70
CA LEU A 40 16.32 16.77 -13.84
C LEU A 40 16.71 17.38 -15.18
N LEU A 41 17.11 16.52 -16.11
CA LEU A 41 17.14 16.75 -17.57
C LEU A 41 16.22 15.74 -18.25
N ALA A 42 15.40 16.24 -19.17
CA ALA A 42 14.43 15.46 -19.95
C ALA A 42 15.10 14.66 -21.06
N ALA A 43 14.60 13.44 -21.33
CA ALA A 43 14.90 12.64 -22.51
C ALA A 43 13.64 12.01 -23.10
N ASP A 44 13.70 11.78 -24.40
CA ASP A 44 12.68 11.48 -25.38
C ASP A 44 11.74 10.31 -25.04
N LEU A 45 10.46 10.50 -25.42
CA LEU A 45 9.38 9.53 -25.34
C LEU A 45 9.55 8.43 -26.42
N THR A 46 10.20 7.35 -26.08
CA THR A 46 10.07 6.08 -26.79
C THR A 46 9.25 5.12 -25.94
N THR A 47 8.28 4.47 -26.54
CA THR A 47 7.48 3.42 -25.91
C THR A 47 8.40 2.28 -25.49
N PHE A 48 8.74 2.22 -24.22
CA PHE A 48 9.58 1.17 -23.67
C PHE A 48 8.72 0.19 -22.87
N VAL A 49 8.83 -1.08 -23.18
CA VAL A 49 8.20 -2.17 -22.44
C VAL A 49 9.19 -2.68 -21.39
N CYS A 50 8.82 -2.63 -20.15
CA CYS A 50 9.68 -2.95 -19.04
C CYS A 50 9.13 -4.18 -18.30
N PRO A 51 9.71 -5.37 -18.46
CA PRO A 51 9.28 -6.52 -17.71
C PRO A 51 9.74 -6.42 -16.24
N ALA A 52 8.83 -6.69 -15.31
CA ALA A 52 9.19 -6.88 -13.92
C ALA A 52 9.92 -8.22 -13.71
N PRO A 53 10.74 -8.34 -12.67
CA PRO A 53 11.37 -9.60 -12.32
C PRO A 53 10.34 -10.64 -11.93
N VAL A 54 10.63 -11.89 -12.25
CA VAL A 54 9.90 -13.03 -11.67
C VAL A 54 10.32 -13.15 -10.21
N ALA A 55 9.37 -13.35 -9.32
CA ALA A 55 9.64 -13.57 -7.91
C ALA A 55 10.67 -14.68 -7.71
N PRO A 56 11.66 -14.51 -6.81
CA PRO A 56 12.65 -15.53 -6.54
C PRO A 56 11.95 -16.84 -6.13
N ASN A 57 12.46 -17.91 -6.62
CA ASN A 57 12.00 -19.28 -6.38
C ASN A 57 10.79 -19.76 -7.19
N GLY A 58 10.38 -19.06 -8.23
CA GLY A 58 9.25 -19.50 -9.04
C GLY A 58 8.09 -20.02 -8.18
N ALA A 59 8.23 -19.77 -6.91
CA ALA A 59 7.39 -20.23 -5.85
C ALA A 59 6.18 -19.34 -5.77
N ASP A 60 5.59 -19.25 -6.84
CA ASP A 60 4.19 -19.33 -6.82
C ASP A 60 3.92 -20.71 -6.27
N GLU A 61 3.72 -20.72 -5.01
CA GLU A 61 3.56 -21.83 -4.14
C GLU A 61 2.63 -22.86 -4.74
N ALA A 62 2.94 -24.09 -4.46
CA ALA A 62 1.92 -25.14 -4.53
C ALA A 62 0.67 -24.60 -3.81
N PRO A 63 -0.51 -24.78 -4.37
CA PRO A 63 -1.75 -24.08 -3.95
C PRO A 63 -2.19 -24.34 -2.49
N ALA A 64 -1.39 -25.03 -1.70
CA ALA A 64 -1.76 -25.41 -0.34
C ALA A 64 -0.91 -24.80 0.78
N VAL A 65 0.14 -24.06 0.48
CA VAL A 65 0.99 -23.51 1.53
C VAL A 65 1.38 -22.09 1.15
N ASP A 66 0.48 -21.18 1.44
CA ASP A 66 0.90 -19.82 1.64
C ASP A 66 1.78 -19.82 2.92
N ASN A 67 3.09 -19.99 2.74
CA ASN A 67 4.05 -19.64 3.78
C ASN A 67 4.11 -18.13 3.91
N GLY A 68 3.05 -17.49 3.45
CA GLY A 68 2.85 -16.08 3.44
C GLY A 68 2.93 -15.52 4.84
N VAL A 69 3.35 -14.33 4.85
CA VAL A 69 3.34 -13.44 6.02
C VAL A 69 2.02 -13.59 6.76
N ALA A 70 2.08 -14.15 7.95
CA ALA A 70 0.92 -14.26 8.82
C ALA A 70 0.36 -12.86 9.05
N ILE A 71 -0.94 -12.70 8.74
CA ILE A 71 -1.63 -11.46 9.10
C ILE A 71 -1.71 -11.41 10.62
N PRO A 72 -1.31 -10.30 11.25
CA PRO A 72 -1.46 -10.17 12.68
C PRO A 72 -2.92 -10.36 13.09
N VAL A 73 -3.19 -11.40 13.86
CA VAL A 73 -4.47 -11.60 14.51
C VAL A 73 -4.34 -11.15 15.94
N PHE A 74 -5.13 -10.16 16.34
CA PHE A 74 -5.17 -9.77 17.73
C PHE A 74 -6.02 -10.76 18.53
N VAL A 75 -5.38 -11.49 19.41
CA VAL A 75 -6.03 -12.29 20.44
C VAL A 75 -5.57 -11.72 21.77
N ASP A 76 -6.52 -11.28 22.60
CA ASP A 76 -6.27 -10.75 23.96
C ASP A 76 -5.18 -9.64 24.03
N GLY A 77 -5.17 -8.72 23.04
CA GLY A 77 -4.23 -7.60 22.99
C GLY A 77 -2.84 -7.92 22.50
N THR A 78 -2.56 -9.14 22.16
CA THR A 78 -1.29 -9.56 21.59
C THR A 78 -1.44 -9.70 20.08
N LEU A 79 -0.52 -9.11 19.32
CA LEU A 79 -0.36 -9.39 17.90
C LEU A 79 0.13 -10.83 17.78
N THR A 80 -0.72 -11.73 17.28
CA THR A 80 -0.29 -13.05 16.89
C THR A 80 -0.28 -13.13 15.38
N PHE A 81 0.85 -13.55 14.81
CA PHE A 81 0.93 -13.94 13.43
C PHE A 81 0.43 -15.38 13.35
N GLY A 82 -0.80 -15.58 12.91
CA GLY A 82 -1.36 -16.91 12.69
C GLY A 82 -1.33 -17.26 11.21
N ASP A 83 -1.16 -18.52 10.92
CA ASP A 83 -1.48 -19.10 9.61
C ASP A 83 -2.98 -18.91 9.38
N VAL A 84 -3.36 -17.78 8.78
CA VAL A 84 -4.76 -17.49 8.50
C VAL A 84 -4.96 -17.66 7.01
N ALA A 85 -4.97 -18.91 6.57
CA ALA A 85 -5.04 -19.28 5.17
C ALA A 85 -6.26 -18.66 4.48
N ASP A 86 -7.39 -18.53 5.18
CA ASP A 86 -8.67 -18.11 4.59
C ASP A 86 -9.34 -16.95 5.34
N THR A 87 -8.59 -15.94 5.77
CA THR A 87 -9.21 -14.72 6.30
C THR A 87 -9.57 -13.76 5.18
N PHE A 88 -10.79 -13.28 5.26
CA PHE A 88 -11.30 -12.24 4.38
C PHE A 88 -11.34 -10.91 5.16
N PRO A 89 -10.32 -10.05 5.01
CA PRO A 89 -10.26 -8.78 5.75
C PRO A 89 -11.51 -7.91 5.59
N TYR A 90 -12.16 -8.05 4.44
CA TYR A 90 -13.36 -7.28 4.09
C TYR A 90 -14.64 -8.14 3.97
N GLY A 91 -14.55 -9.44 4.28
CA GLY A 91 -15.62 -10.41 3.98
C GLY A 91 -15.56 -10.88 2.53
N LYS A 92 -15.77 -12.18 2.30
CA LYS A 92 -15.62 -12.83 0.99
C LYS A 92 -16.41 -12.15 -0.12
N ASP A 93 -17.70 -11.86 0.15
CA ASP A 93 -18.63 -11.31 -0.85
C ASP A 93 -18.25 -9.90 -1.34
N ASN A 94 -17.31 -9.25 -0.67
CA ASN A 94 -16.86 -7.93 -1.01
C ASN A 94 -15.54 -7.89 -1.79
N THR A 95 -14.98 -9.04 -2.18
CA THR A 95 -13.68 -9.12 -2.86
C THR A 95 -13.62 -8.24 -4.11
N PHE A 96 -14.68 -8.20 -4.90
CA PHE A 96 -14.78 -7.39 -6.11
C PHE A 96 -15.56 -6.07 -5.91
N LEU A 97 -15.69 -5.62 -4.64
CA LEU A 97 -16.36 -4.38 -4.26
C LEU A 97 -15.47 -3.46 -3.43
N LEU A 98 -14.15 -3.64 -3.54
CA LEU A 98 -13.16 -2.89 -2.76
C LEU A 98 -12.78 -1.60 -3.48
N ALA A 99 -12.69 -0.52 -2.72
CA ALA A 99 -12.22 0.78 -3.21
C ALA A 99 -11.55 1.55 -2.09
N SER A 100 -10.37 2.11 -2.35
CA SER A 100 -9.58 2.84 -1.36
C SER A 100 -9.97 4.32 -1.25
N ASN A 101 -10.37 4.93 -2.35
CA ASN A 101 -10.78 6.34 -2.43
C ASN A 101 -11.85 6.53 -3.52
N PRO A 102 -13.11 6.12 -3.25
CA PRO A 102 -14.17 6.14 -4.28
C PRO A 102 -14.50 7.54 -4.82
N THR A 103 -14.00 8.61 -4.18
CA THR A 103 -14.21 10.00 -4.61
C THR A 103 -13.10 10.53 -5.51
N ALA A 104 -11.97 9.85 -5.59
CA ALA A 104 -10.88 10.21 -6.47
C ALA A 104 -11.29 10.07 -7.94
N THR A 105 -10.77 10.96 -8.75
CA THR A 105 -11.05 10.98 -10.20
C THR A 105 -10.09 10.13 -11.00
N LYS A 106 -9.02 9.64 -10.39
CA LYS A 106 -8.03 8.75 -10.99
C LYS A 106 -8.14 7.36 -10.40
N THR A 107 -7.93 6.33 -11.22
CA THR A 107 -8.21 4.95 -10.82
C THR A 107 -7.07 4.01 -11.18
N ILE A 108 -6.70 3.17 -10.24
CA ILE A 108 -5.92 1.96 -10.43
C ILE A 108 -6.89 0.80 -10.25
N TYR A 109 -7.26 0.16 -11.35
CA TYR A 109 -8.19 -0.97 -11.33
C TYR A 109 -7.43 -2.30 -11.32
N LEU A 110 -7.53 -3.03 -10.23
CA LEU A 110 -6.98 -4.37 -10.09
C LEU A 110 -7.98 -5.37 -10.66
N ASP A 111 -7.73 -5.79 -11.90
CA ASP A 111 -8.56 -6.69 -12.69
C ASP A 111 -8.14 -8.14 -12.45
N TYR A 112 -8.99 -8.93 -11.81
CA TYR A 112 -8.75 -10.35 -11.51
C TYR A 112 -9.70 -11.28 -12.27
N ASP A 113 -10.74 -10.76 -12.91
CA ASP A 113 -11.81 -11.58 -13.50
C ASP A 113 -11.56 -11.94 -14.97
N GLY A 114 -10.39 -11.57 -15.50
CA GLY A 114 -9.95 -11.85 -16.86
C GLY A 114 -10.19 -10.69 -17.81
N HIS A 115 -9.34 -10.58 -18.83
CA HIS A 115 -9.31 -9.42 -19.70
C HIS A 115 -9.14 -9.80 -21.18
N HIS A 116 -9.92 -9.19 -22.06
CA HIS A 116 -9.68 -9.23 -23.49
C HIS A 116 -8.84 -8.03 -23.94
N SER A 117 -7.54 -8.21 -24.01
CA SER A 117 -6.60 -7.17 -24.43
C SER A 117 -6.62 -7.01 -25.95
N VAL A 118 -7.21 -5.92 -26.40
CA VAL A 118 -7.41 -5.59 -27.81
C VAL A 118 -7.47 -4.07 -27.98
N ASN A 119 -7.07 -3.58 -29.16
CA ASN A 119 -7.11 -2.15 -29.51
C ASN A 119 -6.31 -1.24 -28.55
N ASN A 120 -5.18 -1.73 -28.05
CA ASN A 120 -4.23 -1.02 -27.21
C ASN A 120 -2.81 -1.09 -27.78
N ASN A 121 -1.84 -0.54 -27.10
CA ASN A 121 -0.45 -0.48 -27.58
C ASN A 121 0.26 -1.85 -27.63
N TRP A 122 -0.27 -2.86 -26.95
CA TRP A 122 0.25 -4.23 -27.04
C TRP A 122 0.12 -4.85 -28.43
N ASN A 123 -0.73 -4.27 -29.29
CA ASN A 123 -0.93 -4.70 -30.67
C ASN A 123 -1.27 -6.19 -30.83
N HIS A 124 -2.01 -6.72 -29.86
CA HIS A 124 -2.44 -8.10 -29.87
C HIS A 124 -3.98 -8.21 -29.70
N ASN A 125 -4.50 -9.40 -29.87
CA ASN A 125 -5.89 -9.74 -29.65
C ASN A 125 -5.90 -11.03 -28.82
N ILE A 126 -5.73 -10.88 -27.50
CA ILE A 126 -5.54 -11.99 -26.60
C ILE A 126 -6.55 -11.90 -25.45
N VAL A 127 -7.19 -13.02 -25.16
CA VAL A 127 -8.00 -13.20 -23.98
C VAL A 127 -7.13 -13.78 -22.89
N PHE A 128 -6.93 -13.02 -21.83
CA PHE A 128 -6.30 -13.46 -20.60
C PHE A 128 -7.36 -14.02 -19.66
N PRO A 129 -7.19 -15.24 -19.15
CA PRO A 129 -8.15 -15.82 -18.20
C PRO A 129 -8.12 -15.07 -16.87
N ALA A 130 -9.17 -15.26 -16.08
CA ALA A 130 -9.23 -14.80 -14.72
C ALA A 130 -8.06 -15.35 -13.88
N PHE A 131 -7.66 -14.61 -12.87
CA PHE A 131 -6.66 -15.03 -11.88
C PHE A 131 -7.07 -16.38 -11.27
N SER A 132 -6.13 -17.31 -11.21
CA SER A 132 -6.38 -18.59 -10.57
C SER A 132 -5.12 -19.17 -9.92
N LEU A 133 -5.29 -19.78 -8.75
CA LEU A 133 -4.27 -20.54 -8.03
C LEU A 133 -4.40 -22.03 -8.30
N ASP A 134 -5.59 -22.51 -8.61
CA ASP A 134 -5.90 -23.95 -8.77
C ASP A 134 -6.16 -24.37 -10.23
N GLY A 135 -6.21 -23.40 -11.14
CA GLY A 135 -6.44 -23.61 -12.58
C GLY A 135 -7.93 -23.51 -12.98
N ASP A 136 -8.87 -23.39 -12.06
CA ASP A 136 -10.27 -23.04 -12.38
C ASP A 136 -10.38 -21.51 -12.61
N THR A 137 -10.55 -21.12 -13.86
CA THR A 137 -10.69 -19.71 -14.24
C THR A 137 -12.16 -19.27 -14.38
N ASN A 138 -13.11 -20.11 -13.99
CA ASN A 138 -14.54 -19.79 -14.03
C ASN A 138 -15.12 -19.43 -12.68
N ASN A 139 -14.46 -19.85 -11.60
CA ASN A 139 -14.90 -19.60 -10.22
C ASN A 139 -13.71 -19.26 -9.35
N PHE A 140 -13.90 -18.40 -8.36
CA PHE A 140 -12.89 -18.09 -7.37
C PHE A 140 -13.07 -18.94 -6.11
N SER A 141 -12.02 -19.65 -5.72
CA SER A 141 -11.92 -20.36 -4.45
C SER A 141 -11.79 -19.40 -3.26
N ASP A 142 -11.98 -19.88 -2.04
CA ASP A 142 -11.75 -19.08 -0.84
C ASP A 142 -10.31 -18.56 -0.74
N ALA A 143 -9.34 -19.39 -1.13
CA ALA A 143 -7.92 -19.00 -1.17
C ALA A 143 -7.68 -17.83 -2.13
N GLU A 144 -8.31 -17.82 -3.29
CA GLU A 144 -8.21 -16.74 -4.27
C GLU A 144 -8.88 -15.46 -3.79
N HIS A 145 -10.08 -15.55 -3.22
CA HIS A 145 -10.72 -14.39 -2.59
C HIS A 145 -9.84 -13.77 -1.49
N SER A 146 -9.27 -14.59 -0.64
CA SER A 146 -8.35 -14.16 0.41
C SER A 146 -7.10 -13.50 -0.20
N ARG A 147 -6.52 -14.12 -1.24
CA ARG A 147 -5.32 -13.65 -1.94
C ARG A 147 -5.55 -12.28 -2.57
N ILE A 148 -6.63 -12.11 -3.31
CA ILE A 148 -7.03 -10.86 -3.96
C ILE A 148 -7.17 -9.72 -2.93
N GLN A 149 -7.86 -9.98 -1.80
CA GLN A 149 -8.02 -8.97 -0.77
C GLN A 149 -6.70 -8.56 -0.11
N LYS A 150 -5.77 -9.49 0.05
CA LYS A 150 -4.45 -9.22 0.63
C LYS A 150 -3.57 -8.43 -0.34
N GLN A 151 -3.55 -8.80 -1.61
CA GLN A 151 -2.85 -8.04 -2.65
C GLN A 151 -3.43 -6.62 -2.79
N PHE A 152 -4.76 -6.48 -2.73
CA PHE A 152 -5.41 -5.17 -2.71
C PHE A 152 -4.92 -4.30 -1.54
N ILE A 153 -4.75 -4.88 -0.34
CA ILE A 153 -4.26 -4.14 0.83
C ILE A 153 -2.83 -3.61 0.59
N GLU A 154 -1.95 -4.43 0.01
CA GLU A 154 -0.57 -4.00 -0.31
C GLU A 154 -0.57 -2.84 -1.31
N VAL A 155 -1.29 -2.98 -2.43
CA VAL A 155 -1.36 -1.92 -3.44
C VAL A 155 -2.00 -0.65 -2.88
N VAL A 156 -3.02 -0.79 -2.02
CA VAL A 156 -3.61 0.35 -1.32
C VAL A 156 -2.59 1.04 -0.42
N ASP A 157 -1.77 0.32 0.32
CA ASP A 157 -0.75 0.94 1.18
C ASP A 157 0.25 1.75 0.36
N ASP A 158 0.73 1.19 -0.75
CA ASP A 158 1.71 1.83 -1.63
C ASP A 158 1.18 3.13 -2.27
N TYR A 159 -0.11 3.17 -2.63
CA TYR A 159 -0.72 4.33 -3.29
C TYR A 159 -1.55 5.21 -2.34
N PHE A 160 -1.55 4.89 -1.06
CA PHE A 160 -2.47 5.53 -0.12
C PHE A 160 -2.27 7.03 0.09
N PRO A 161 -1.05 7.58 0.07
CA PRO A 161 -0.84 9.02 0.20
C PRO A 161 -1.38 9.84 -0.96
N PHE A 162 -1.62 9.21 -2.10
CA PHE A 162 -2.02 9.90 -3.32
C PHE A 162 -3.54 9.93 -3.48
N ASP A 163 -4.05 10.99 -4.13
CA ASP A 163 -5.48 11.12 -4.45
C ASP A 163 -5.85 10.27 -5.67
N VAL A 164 -5.71 8.97 -5.51
CA VAL A 164 -6.04 7.94 -6.49
C VAL A 164 -6.88 6.84 -5.83
N ASN A 165 -7.81 6.25 -6.57
CA ASN A 165 -8.61 5.12 -6.12
C ASN A 165 -8.01 3.80 -6.59
N VAL A 166 -7.48 3.00 -5.67
CA VAL A 166 -7.20 1.58 -5.93
C VAL A 166 -8.49 0.80 -5.72
N THR A 167 -8.91 0.00 -6.70
CA THR A 167 -10.21 -0.68 -6.64
C THR A 167 -10.19 -2.04 -7.33
N THR A 168 -11.03 -2.95 -6.86
CA THR A 168 -11.39 -4.20 -7.53
C THR A 168 -12.74 -4.10 -8.24
N ILE A 169 -13.41 -2.94 -8.18
CA ILE A 169 -14.65 -2.69 -8.90
C ILE A 169 -14.30 -2.27 -10.32
N ASP A 170 -14.83 -2.98 -11.32
CA ASP A 170 -14.64 -2.57 -12.72
C ASP A 170 -15.25 -1.17 -12.96
N PRO A 171 -14.44 -0.15 -13.27
CA PRO A 171 -14.94 1.20 -13.52
C PRO A 171 -15.47 1.37 -14.94
N GLY A 172 -15.31 0.35 -15.80
CA GLY A 172 -15.53 0.42 -17.23
C GLY A 172 -14.39 1.09 -18.01
N VAL A 173 -14.27 0.75 -19.28
CA VAL A 173 -13.16 1.22 -20.15
C VAL A 173 -13.11 2.75 -20.26
N GLU A 174 -14.25 3.42 -20.33
CA GLU A 174 -14.28 4.88 -20.47
C GLU A 174 -13.71 5.62 -19.26
N ALA A 175 -13.84 5.08 -18.06
CA ALA A 175 -13.28 5.66 -16.85
C ALA A 175 -11.76 5.40 -16.69
N LEU A 176 -11.16 4.60 -17.57
CA LEU A 176 -9.72 4.33 -17.61
C LEU A 176 -8.99 5.11 -18.73
N ARG A 177 -9.74 5.77 -19.62
CA ARG A 177 -9.20 6.49 -20.76
C ARG A 177 -9.24 7.99 -20.53
N ASN A 178 -8.16 8.69 -20.81
CA ASN A 178 -8.14 10.15 -20.87
C ASN A 178 -8.54 10.62 -22.25
N THR A 179 -9.77 11.02 -22.44
CA THR A 179 -10.27 11.52 -23.71
C THR A 179 -9.90 12.99 -23.98
N GLY A 180 -9.25 13.65 -23.01
CA GLY A 180 -8.82 15.03 -23.10
C GLY A 180 -9.96 16.06 -22.91
N GLY A 181 -9.67 17.33 -23.13
CA GLY A 181 -10.64 18.40 -22.98
C GLY A 181 -11.12 18.59 -21.54
N THR A 182 -12.38 18.29 -21.26
CA THR A 182 -12.99 18.40 -19.92
C THR A 182 -13.00 17.07 -19.15
N ASP A 183 -12.38 16.05 -19.70
CA ASP A 183 -12.29 14.76 -19.03
C ASP A 183 -11.40 14.87 -17.78
N VAL A 184 -11.94 14.45 -16.67
CA VAL A 184 -11.26 14.46 -15.37
C VAL A 184 -11.06 13.05 -14.81
N GLN A 185 -11.64 12.02 -15.46
CA GLN A 185 -11.60 10.64 -15.01
C GLN A 185 -10.77 9.79 -15.95
N TRP A 186 -9.69 9.23 -15.43
CA TRP A 186 -8.91 8.21 -16.13
C TRP A 186 -8.11 7.36 -15.17
N GLY A 187 -7.43 6.35 -15.68
CA GLY A 187 -6.66 5.46 -14.83
C GLY A 187 -5.87 4.43 -15.62
N VAL A 188 -5.56 3.34 -14.96
CA VAL A 188 -4.90 2.18 -15.53
C VAL A 188 -5.56 0.90 -15.02
N ARG A 189 -5.65 -0.10 -15.88
CA ARG A 189 -6.04 -1.47 -15.56
C ARG A 189 -4.79 -2.29 -15.26
N ALA A 190 -4.76 -2.99 -14.14
CA ALA A 190 -3.74 -3.97 -13.80
C ALA A 190 -4.36 -5.38 -13.90
N VAL A 191 -4.08 -6.07 -15.00
CA VAL A 191 -4.61 -7.40 -15.26
C VAL A 191 -3.80 -8.44 -14.52
N ASN A 192 -4.43 -9.10 -13.58
CA ASN A 192 -3.84 -10.18 -12.79
C ASN A 192 -4.22 -11.53 -13.39
N THR A 193 -3.23 -12.28 -13.88
CA THR A 193 -3.47 -13.56 -14.57
C THR A 193 -2.25 -14.47 -14.43
N GLN A 194 -2.46 -15.79 -14.52
CA GLN A 194 -1.38 -16.78 -14.52
C GLN A 194 -0.78 -17.05 -15.89
N VAL A 195 -1.34 -16.44 -16.95
CA VAL A 195 -0.97 -16.75 -18.33
C VAL A 195 -0.17 -15.60 -18.92
N THR A 196 1.09 -15.87 -19.24
CA THR A 196 2.00 -14.87 -19.82
C THR A 196 1.82 -14.62 -21.31
N ASN A 197 1.16 -15.51 -22.03
CA ASN A 197 0.85 -15.39 -23.47
C ASN A 197 1.99 -14.81 -24.36
N GLY A 198 3.22 -15.22 -24.11
CA GLY A 198 4.40 -14.77 -24.88
C GLY A 198 5.18 -13.63 -24.22
N PHE A 199 4.74 -13.09 -23.11
CA PHE A 199 5.56 -12.23 -22.23
C PHE A 199 6.50 -13.12 -21.40
N ALA A 200 7.55 -13.63 -22.05
CA ALA A 200 8.39 -14.69 -21.50
C ALA A 200 9.12 -14.24 -20.23
N ASN A 201 9.03 -15.04 -19.17
CA ASN A 201 9.80 -14.91 -17.92
C ASN A 201 9.67 -13.56 -17.20
N ALA A 202 8.51 -12.93 -17.27
CA ALA A 202 8.22 -11.70 -16.54
C ALA A 202 7.29 -12.00 -15.35
N GLY A 203 7.52 -11.35 -14.22
CA GLY A 203 6.58 -11.31 -13.09
C GLY A 203 5.41 -10.38 -13.36
N GLY A 204 5.65 -9.34 -14.15
CA GLY A 204 4.70 -8.41 -14.70
C GLY A 204 5.26 -7.69 -15.92
N ILE A 205 4.49 -6.82 -16.55
CA ILE A 205 4.92 -6.02 -17.69
C ILE A 205 4.01 -4.80 -17.88
N ALA A 206 4.60 -3.67 -18.22
CA ALA A 206 3.89 -2.41 -18.46
C ALA A 206 4.51 -1.60 -19.61
N HIS A 207 3.70 -0.74 -20.21
CA HIS A 207 4.20 0.36 -21.01
C HIS A 207 4.50 1.57 -20.14
N LEU A 208 5.70 2.12 -20.31
CA LEU A 208 6.12 3.30 -19.56
C LEU A 208 5.26 4.52 -19.94
N ASN A 209 4.79 5.29 -18.94
CA ASN A 209 3.92 6.46 -19.13
C ASN A 209 2.56 6.16 -19.81
N SER A 210 2.01 4.98 -19.61
CA SER A 210 0.71 4.62 -20.16
C SER A 210 -0.48 5.11 -19.33
N PHE A 211 -0.27 5.58 -18.10
CA PHE A 211 -1.33 6.16 -17.29
C PHE A 211 -1.88 7.44 -17.92
N GLY A 212 -3.18 7.49 -18.16
CA GLY A 212 -3.81 8.65 -18.79
C GLY A 212 -3.73 8.69 -20.31
N LEU A 213 -3.51 7.57 -20.98
CA LEU A 213 -3.69 7.47 -22.42
C LEU A 213 -5.17 7.49 -22.82
N ASN A 214 -5.46 7.88 -24.06
CA ASN A 214 -6.82 7.80 -24.62
C ASN A 214 -7.17 6.38 -25.13
N ILE A 215 -6.64 5.39 -24.49
CA ILE A 215 -6.92 3.95 -24.70
C ILE A 215 -6.81 3.23 -23.36
N ASP A 216 -7.51 2.12 -23.18
CA ASP A 216 -7.28 1.19 -22.09
C ASP A 216 -6.02 0.37 -22.42
N ASP A 217 -4.89 0.79 -21.90
CA ASP A 217 -3.58 0.17 -22.10
C ASP A 217 -3.14 -0.53 -20.82
N PRO A 218 -3.51 -1.80 -20.60
CA PRO A 218 -3.34 -2.45 -19.35
C PRO A 218 -1.87 -2.72 -19.01
N VAL A 219 -1.56 -2.73 -17.72
CA VAL A 219 -0.37 -3.42 -17.19
C VAL A 219 -0.76 -4.85 -16.81
N PHE A 220 0.21 -5.76 -16.76
CA PHE A 220 -0.03 -7.16 -16.46
C PHE A 220 0.79 -7.60 -15.27
N THR A 221 0.18 -8.35 -14.37
CA THR A 221 0.80 -9.02 -13.23
C THR A 221 0.62 -10.53 -13.35
N PHE A 222 1.73 -11.27 -13.36
CA PHE A 222 1.77 -12.72 -13.49
C PHE A 222 2.21 -13.40 -12.18
N ASN A 223 2.78 -12.66 -11.27
CA ASN A 223 3.09 -13.12 -9.92
C ASN A 223 1.79 -13.27 -9.10
N ARG A 224 1.67 -14.39 -8.37
CA ARG A 224 0.40 -14.78 -7.74
C ARG A 224 0.43 -14.87 -6.22
N SER A 225 1.61 -14.85 -5.60
CA SER A 225 1.70 -14.85 -4.13
C SER A 225 1.16 -13.53 -3.56
N ILE A 226 0.91 -13.45 -2.27
CA ILE A 226 0.45 -12.20 -1.65
C ILE A 226 1.48 -11.11 -1.92
N SER A 227 2.68 -11.29 -1.40
CA SER A 227 3.73 -10.28 -1.45
C SER A 227 4.27 -10.02 -2.86
N SER A 228 4.45 -11.05 -3.69
CA SER A 228 4.96 -10.82 -5.04
C SER A 228 3.89 -10.25 -5.98
N GLY A 229 2.63 -10.65 -5.82
CA GLY A 229 1.53 -10.16 -6.67
C GLY A 229 1.16 -8.72 -6.34
N GLY A 230 0.99 -8.36 -5.07
CA GLY A 230 0.70 -6.99 -4.65
C GLY A 230 1.82 -6.03 -5.06
N GLN A 231 3.06 -6.38 -4.76
CA GLN A 231 4.21 -5.57 -5.14
C GLN A 231 4.38 -5.44 -6.66
N THR A 232 4.16 -6.53 -7.44
CA THR A 232 4.23 -6.45 -8.91
C THR A 232 3.14 -5.54 -9.46
N ASN A 233 1.92 -5.55 -8.91
CA ASN A 233 0.90 -4.59 -9.29
C ASN A 233 1.37 -3.15 -9.08
N SER A 234 1.91 -2.83 -7.89
CA SER A 234 2.42 -1.50 -7.60
C SER A 234 3.58 -1.11 -8.52
N HIS A 235 4.48 -2.03 -8.80
CA HIS A 235 5.62 -1.86 -9.71
C HIS A 235 5.16 -1.56 -11.15
N GLU A 236 4.27 -2.37 -11.73
CA GLU A 236 3.80 -2.19 -13.10
C GLU A 236 2.96 -0.91 -13.26
N VAL A 237 2.13 -0.59 -12.29
CA VAL A 237 1.42 0.69 -12.24
C VAL A 237 2.42 1.85 -12.10
N GLY A 238 3.50 1.67 -11.35
CA GLY A 238 4.61 2.62 -11.28
C GLY A 238 5.20 2.93 -12.66
N HIS A 239 5.43 1.90 -13.49
CA HIS A 239 5.84 2.10 -14.88
C HIS A 239 4.81 2.86 -15.71
N ALA A 240 3.53 2.53 -15.58
CA ALA A 240 2.47 3.29 -16.25
C ALA A 240 2.46 4.76 -15.84
N LEU A 241 2.79 5.07 -14.59
CA LEU A 241 2.96 6.44 -14.07
C LEU A 241 4.27 7.09 -14.50
N GLY A 242 5.23 6.33 -15.06
CA GLY A 242 6.47 6.81 -15.64
C GLY A 242 7.73 6.53 -14.84
N LEU A 243 7.68 5.63 -13.88
CA LEU A 243 8.84 5.21 -13.10
C LEU A 243 9.72 4.23 -13.86
N SER A 244 11.03 4.34 -13.67
CA SER A 244 12.03 3.39 -14.10
C SER A 244 12.41 2.45 -12.96
N HIS A 245 13.20 1.41 -13.24
CA HIS A 245 13.66 0.51 -12.19
C HIS A 245 14.61 1.17 -11.20
N ASP A 246 14.50 0.77 -9.96
CA ASP A 246 15.45 0.99 -8.90
C ASP A 246 16.43 -0.19 -8.84
N GLY A 247 17.65 0.05 -9.24
CA GLY A 247 18.70 -0.96 -9.28
C GLY A 247 19.77 -0.78 -8.20
N LEU A 248 20.64 -1.77 -8.04
CA LEU A 248 21.74 -1.77 -7.07
C LEU A 248 23.05 -2.15 -7.74
N GLY A 249 24.02 -1.25 -7.78
CA GLY A 249 25.32 -1.49 -8.41
C GLY A 249 25.19 -1.78 -9.91
N SER A 250 25.43 -3.02 -10.33
CA SER A 250 25.24 -3.46 -11.72
C SER A 250 23.91 -4.19 -11.97
N ALA A 251 23.13 -4.42 -10.93
CA ALA A 251 21.84 -5.09 -11.05
C ALA A 251 20.74 -4.09 -11.45
N THR A 252 19.89 -4.49 -12.38
CA THR A 252 18.74 -3.71 -12.85
C THR A 252 17.71 -3.48 -11.73
N TYR A 253 17.60 -4.42 -10.81
CA TYR A 253 16.64 -4.39 -9.72
C TYR A 253 17.35 -4.46 -8.38
N HIS A 254 16.94 -3.62 -7.45
CA HIS A 254 17.36 -3.71 -6.05
C HIS A 254 16.65 -4.90 -5.39
N PRO A 255 17.36 -5.91 -4.88
CA PRO A 255 16.73 -7.12 -4.33
C PRO A 255 16.17 -6.96 -2.91
N GLY A 256 16.34 -5.79 -2.31
CA GLY A 256 16.13 -5.55 -0.89
C GLY A 256 17.41 -5.58 -0.07
N THR A 257 17.34 -5.12 1.15
CA THR A 257 18.45 -5.05 2.11
C THR A 257 17.98 -5.18 3.55
N GLY A 258 18.87 -5.57 4.44
CA GLY A 258 18.56 -5.74 5.85
C GLY A 258 18.03 -7.13 6.19
N SER A 259 17.41 -7.25 7.34
CA SER A 259 16.74 -8.48 7.82
C SER A 259 15.78 -8.16 8.96
N GLY A 260 14.80 -9.02 9.20
CA GLY A 260 13.79 -8.81 10.25
C GLY A 260 12.75 -7.74 9.85
N ALA A 261 12.05 -7.19 10.83
CA ALA A 261 10.92 -6.30 10.60
C ALA A 261 11.26 -5.03 9.81
N THR A 262 12.51 -4.54 9.93
CA THR A 262 13.02 -3.35 9.24
C THR A 262 13.78 -3.65 7.95
N SER A 263 13.70 -4.89 7.43
CA SER A 263 14.25 -5.19 6.10
C SER A 263 13.49 -4.40 5.05
N TRP A 264 14.22 -3.81 4.09
CA TRP A 264 13.69 -2.78 3.20
C TRP A 264 14.05 -3.02 1.73
N GLY A 265 13.19 -2.58 0.84
CA GLY A 265 13.54 -2.41 -0.56
C GLY A 265 12.58 -1.51 -1.32
N PRO A 266 13.04 -0.91 -2.45
CA PRO A 266 12.23 -0.01 -3.24
C PRO A 266 11.19 -0.79 -4.07
N ILE A 267 9.98 -0.24 -4.23
CA ILE A 267 8.90 -0.83 -5.03
C ILE A 267 9.33 -1.05 -6.48
N MET A 268 10.09 -0.10 -7.07
CA MET A 268 10.62 -0.24 -8.43
C MET A 268 11.86 -1.16 -8.53
N GLY A 269 12.24 -1.82 -7.44
CA GLY A 269 13.17 -2.93 -7.39
C GLY A 269 12.48 -4.29 -7.50
N ALA A 270 13.06 -5.30 -6.82
CA ALA A 270 12.51 -6.64 -6.69
C ALA A 270 12.60 -7.17 -5.23
N PRO A 271 12.14 -6.43 -4.23
CA PRO A 271 12.30 -6.77 -2.82
C PRO A 271 11.20 -7.73 -2.32
N PHE A 272 10.97 -8.82 -3.03
CA PHE A 272 9.86 -9.76 -2.73
C PHE A 272 9.94 -10.44 -1.35
N GLY A 273 11.12 -10.45 -0.73
CA GLY A 273 11.34 -11.04 0.58
C GLY A 273 11.38 -10.04 1.74
N GLU A 274 11.22 -8.75 1.47
CA GLU A 274 11.40 -7.71 2.47
C GLU A 274 10.09 -7.40 3.22
N ASN A 275 10.22 -6.95 4.47
CA ASN A 275 9.06 -6.64 5.31
C ASN A 275 8.55 -5.20 5.13
N MET A 276 9.38 -4.32 4.60
CA MET A 276 9.02 -2.94 4.28
C MET A 276 9.36 -2.65 2.83
N VAL A 277 8.40 -2.13 2.09
CA VAL A 277 8.60 -1.69 0.70
C VAL A 277 8.13 -0.25 0.54
N GLN A 278 8.87 0.55 -0.22
CA GLN A 278 8.59 1.98 -0.33
C GLN A 278 8.91 2.50 -1.73
N TRP A 279 8.27 3.60 -2.10
CA TRP A 279 8.73 4.46 -3.20
C TRP A 279 10.08 5.07 -2.83
N SER A 280 10.98 5.09 -3.79
CA SER A 280 12.37 5.52 -3.59
C SER A 280 12.64 6.87 -4.26
N ASN A 281 13.73 7.49 -3.88
CA ASN A 281 14.32 8.62 -4.58
C ASN A 281 15.80 8.35 -4.91
N GLY A 282 16.21 7.11 -4.83
CA GLY A 282 17.57 6.68 -5.14
C GLY A 282 18.59 6.94 -4.05
N ASP A 283 18.18 7.10 -2.80
CA ASP A 283 19.02 7.50 -1.68
C ASP A 283 19.78 6.38 -0.98
N TYR A 284 19.75 5.21 -1.49
CA TYR A 284 20.49 4.08 -0.95
C TYR A 284 21.87 3.96 -1.61
N ALA A 285 22.80 3.31 -0.90
CA ALA A 285 24.15 3.10 -1.41
C ALA A 285 24.13 2.29 -2.71
N ASP A 286 24.98 2.67 -3.68
CA ASP A 286 25.10 2.04 -5.00
C ASP A 286 23.81 2.08 -5.84
N SER A 287 22.92 3.02 -5.59
CA SER A 287 21.72 3.26 -6.41
C SER A 287 22.08 3.50 -7.88
N THR A 288 21.32 2.90 -8.79
CA THR A 288 21.45 3.10 -10.23
C THR A 288 20.57 4.23 -10.76
N THR A 289 19.71 4.79 -9.93
CA THR A 289 18.78 5.88 -10.28
C THR A 289 18.85 7.01 -9.26
N THR A 290 18.52 8.20 -9.71
CA THR A 290 18.24 9.37 -8.86
C THR A 290 16.80 9.85 -9.05
N GLN A 291 15.95 8.98 -9.58
CA GLN A 291 14.55 9.26 -9.77
C GLN A 291 13.87 9.40 -8.39
N ASN A 292 13.09 10.45 -8.23
CA ASN A 292 12.20 10.58 -7.08
C ASN A 292 10.82 10.08 -7.49
N ASP A 293 10.48 8.87 -7.09
CA ASP A 293 9.28 8.15 -7.49
C ASP A 293 8.01 8.94 -7.16
N VAL A 294 7.94 9.47 -5.97
CA VAL A 294 6.78 10.24 -5.50
C VAL A 294 6.56 11.47 -6.36
N ASN A 295 7.60 12.18 -6.75
CA ASN A 295 7.49 13.34 -7.62
C ASN A 295 7.01 12.97 -9.03
N ILE A 296 7.39 11.79 -9.52
CA ILE A 296 6.94 11.31 -10.82
C ILE A 296 5.50 10.80 -10.77
N ILE A 297 5.12 10.08 -9.73
CA ILE A 297 3.72 9.67 -9.49
C ILE A 297 2.81 10.89 -9.52
N ARG A 298 3.21 11.99 -8.87
CA ARG A 298 2.46 13.24 -8.76
C ARG A 298 2.60 14.19 -9.94
N LYS A 299 3.32 13.83 -11.00
CA LYS A 299 3.49 14.75 -12.15
C LYS A 299 2.15 15.12 -12.75
N ALA A 300 2.02 16.35 -13.23
CA ALA A 300 0.77 16.90 -13.79
C ALA A 300 0.14 16.04 -14.89
N ALA A 301 0.93 15.27 -15.64
CA ALA A 301 0.45 14.37 -16.68
C ALA A 301 -0.37 13.18 -16.09
N ASN A 302 -0.10 12.75 -14.89
CA ASN A 302 -0.85 11.69 -14.20
C ASN A 302 -2.16 12.22 -13.61
N GLY A 303 -2.24 13.51 -13.32
CA GLY A 303 -3.48 14.21 -13.01
C GLY A 303 -3.94 14.11 -11.57
N PHE A 304 -3.08 13.67 -10.65
CA PHE A 304 -3.36 13.65 -9.21
C PHE A 304 -2.11 14.06 -8.41
N ASP A 305 -2.33 14.42 -7.17
CA ASP A 305 -1.34 14.84 -6.20
C ASP A 305 -1.51 14.02 -4.91
N TYR A 306 -0.91 14.42 -3.82
CA TYR A 306 -1.20 13.87 -2.51
C TYR A 306 -2.67 14.05 -2.13
N ARG A 307 -3.16 13.21 -1.27
CA ARG A 307 -4.38 13.49 -0.50
C ARG A 307 -4.13 14.70 0.39
N GLY A 308 -5.22 15.38 0.77
CA GLY A 308 -5.13 16.40 1.81
C GLY A 308 -4.66 15.78 3.14
N ASP A 309 -3.86 16.56 3.87
CA ASP A 309 -3.47 16.28 5.25
C ASP A 309 -4.70 16.00 6.10
N ASP A 310 -4.70 14.88 6.84
CA ASP A 310 -5.85 14.41 7.60
C ASP A 310 -5.75 14.75 9.09
N HIS A 311 -4.55 15.11 9.58
CA HIS A 311 -4.32 15.57 10.95
C HIS A 311 -3.31 16.71 10.97
N GLY A 312 -3.39 17.51 12.03
CA GLY A 312 -2.55 18.71 12.10
C GLY A 312 -1.16 18.44 12.63
N ASN A 313 -0.19 19.13 12.07
CA ASN A 313 1.25 19.03 12.34
C ASN A 313 1.71 19.67 13.66
N ALA A 314 0.81 19.97 14.59
CA ALA A 314 1.15 20.62 15.88
C ALA A 314 0.21 20.21 17.01
N GLN A 315 0.68 20.30 18.24
CA GLN A 315 -0.14 20.07 19.45
C GLN A 315 -1.45 20.87 19.46
N SER A 316 -1.42 22.11 18.96
CA SER A 316 -2.59 23.00 18.93
C SER A 316 -3.64 22.61 17.89
N THR A 317 -3.29 21.73 16.97
CA THR A 317 -4.16 21.19 15.90
C THR A 317 -4.36 19.69 16.04
N ALA A 318 -3.97 19.12 17.18
CA ALA A 318 -4.07 17.68 17.43
C ALA A 318 -5.51 17.18 17.34
N THR A 319 -5.69 16.07 16.68
CA THR A 319 -6.96 15.36 16.60
C THR A 319 -7.20 14.55 17.86
N ALA A 320 -8.35 14.75 18.51
CA ALA A 320 -8.72 13.95 19.67
C ALA A 320 -8.94 12.49 19.29
N LEU A 321 -8.31 11.57 20.00
CA LEU A 321 -8.56 10.15 19.84
C LEU A 321 -10.01 9.81 20.22
N THR A 322 -10.62 8.93 19.44
CA THR A 322 -11.99 8.51 19.71
C THR A 322 -12.04 7.60 20.93
N VAL A 323 -12.84 7.97 21.93
CA VAL A 323 -13.11 7.09 23.07
C VAL A 323 -14.09 6.01 22.64
N THR A 324 -13.64 4.75 22.70
CA THR A 324 -14.46 3.59 22.32
C THR A 324 -15.10 2.93 23.53
N THR A 325 -14.45 3.04 24.70
CA THR A 325 -14.97 2.69 26.03
C THR A 325 -14.32 3.63 27.04
N ASP A 326 -14.75 3.62 28.28
CA ASP A 326 -14.22 4.48 29.37
C ASP A 326 -12.68 4.39 29.55
N THR A 327 -12.05 3.36 29.00
CA THR A 327 -10.61 3.07 29.19
C THR A 327 -9.86 2.87 27.88
N ILE A 328 -10.52 2.99 26.73
CA ILE A 328 -9.93 2.71 25.42
C ILE A 328 -10.12 3.89 24.51
N VAL A 329 -9.03 4.34 23.90
CA VAL A 329 -9.01 5.32 22.82
C VAL A 329 -8.53 4.69 21.52
N ASP A 330 -9.01 5.18 20.39
CA ASP A 330 -8.67 4.69 19.05
C ASP A 330 -8.53 5.85 18.08
N GLY A 331 -7.58 5.74 17.16
CA GLY A 331 -7.34 6.72 16.11
C GLY A 331 -6.57 6.12 14.93
N TRP A 332 -6.47 6.87 13.86
CA TRP A 332 -5.76 6.50 12.65
C TRP A 332 -5.36 7.79 11.91
N GLY A 333 -4.39 7.70 11.02
CA GLY A 333 -3.94 8.83 10.22
C GLY A 333 -3.05 8.39 9.07
N ILE A 334 -2.62 9.34 8.25
CA ILE A 334 -1.76 9.15 7.08
C ILE A 334 -0.57 10.10 7.20
N ILE A 335 0.63 9.59 7.21
CA ILE A 335 1.81 10.38 6.88
C ILE A 335 1.92 10.39 5.36
N HIS A 336 1.50 11.45 4.70
CA HIS A 336 1.38 11.50 3.26
C HIS A 336 2.62 12.06 2.56
N GLU A 337 3.45 12.81 3.28
CA GLU A 337 4.73 13.30 2.78
C GLU A 337 5.78 13.34 3.90
N ARG A 338 7.02 13.57 3.52
CA ARG A 338 8.17 13.50 4.39
C ARG A 338 8.17 14.42 5.61
N ASN A 339 7.57 15.59 5.51
CA ASN A 339 7.52 16.57 6.60
C ASN A 339 6.18 16.53 7.33
N ASP A 340 5.35 15.58 6.97
CA ASP A 340 4.08 15.36 7.61
C ASP A 340 4.27 14.68 8.96
N VAL A 341 3.60 15.19 9.97
CA VAL A 341 3.55 14.62 11.31
C VAL A 341 2.14 14.76 11.87
N ASP A 342 1.57 13.68 12.33
CA ASP A 342 0.23 13.68 12.89
C ASP A 342 0.25 13.86 14.40
N TYR A 343 -0.48 14.86 14.89
CA TYR A 343 -0.71 15.02 16.31
C TYR A 343 -2.08 14.52 16.72
N PHE A 344 -2.09 13.70 17.77
CA PHE A 344 -3.31 13.20 18.41
C PHE A 344 -3.34 13.61 19.87
N SER A 345 -4.54 13.79 20.45
CA SER A 345 -4.70 14.06 21.87
C SER A 345 -5.61 13.05 22.54
N PHE A 346 -5.36 12.82 23.84
CA PHE A 346 -6.23 12.03 24.70
C PHE A 346 -6.19 12.56 26.13
N ILE A 347 -7.25 12.30 26.88
CA ILE A 347 -7.35 12.62 28.31
C ILE A 347 -7.32 11.33 29.10
N THR A 348 -6.52 11.29 30.18
CA THR A 348 -6.45 10.14 31.07
C THR A 348 -6.58 10.52 32.52
N GLY A 349 -7.06 9.61 33.35
CA GLY A 349 -6.89 9.64 34.82
C GLY A 349 -5.45 9.34 35.19
N SER A 350 -5.13 9.39 36.51
CA SER A 350 -3.82 8.96 36.96
C SER A 350 -3.70 7.44 36.95
N GLY A 351 -2.60 6.92 36.43
CA GLY A 351 -2.34 5.50 36.34
C GLY A 351 -1.51 5.08 35.15
N ASN A 352 -1.45 3.78 34.89
CA ASN A 352 -0.73 3.21 33.79
C ASN A 352 -1.52 3.37 32.49
N VAL A 353 -0.88 3.93 31.46
CA VAL A 353 -1.41 4.08 30.11
C VAL A 353 -0.50 3.30 29.17
N ALA A 354 -1.09 2.39 28.40
CA ALA A 354 -0.42 1.65 27.36
C ALA A 354 -0.98 2.09 26.00
N LEU A 355 -0.09 2.46 25.09
CA LEU A 355 -0.42 2.86 23.71
C LEU A 355 0.36 1.99 22.74
N GLN A 356 -0.28 1.61 21.64
CA GLN A 356 0.31 0.87 20.54
C GLN A 356 0.00 1.60 19.24
N ILE A 357 1.03 1.86 18.44
CA ILE A 357 0.92 2.53 17.14
C ILE A 357 1.51 1.59 16.09
N ASP A 358 0.67 1.08 15.22
CA ASP A 358 1.04 0.06 14.25
C ASP A 358 0.88 0.59 12.82
N PRO A 359 1.85 0.36 11.93
CA PRO A 359 1.67 0.54 10.48
C PRO A 359 0.71 -0.51 9.93
N VAL A 360 0.54 -0.56 8.61
CA VAL A 360 -0.22 -1.63 7.96
C VAL A 360 0.38 -2.99 8.29
N ALA A 361 -0.48 -3.95 8.51
CA ALA A 361 -0.11 -5.24 9.09
C ALA A 361 0.76 -6.14 8.20
N SER A 362 0.77 -5.90 6.89
CA SER A 362 1.57 -6.66 5.91
C SER A 362 2.39 -5.70 5.09
N ARG A 363 3.70 -5.84 5.13
CA ARG A 363 4.67 -5.06 4.32
C ARG A 363 4.40 -3.56 4.32
N GLY A 364 4.09 -3.03 5.52
CA GLY A 364 3.75 -1.62 5.68
C GLY A 364 4.87 -0.70 5.20
N SER A 365 4.48 0.39 4.56
CA SER A 365 5.41 1.39 4.01
C SER A 365 5.88 2.42 5.04
N LEU A 366 5.56 2.26 6.33
CA LEU A 366 5.91 3.18 7.40
C LEU A 366 6.72 2.48 8.50
N ASP A 367 7.87 3.06 8.86
CA ASP A 367 8.59 2.81 10.10
C ASP A 367 8.20 3.89 11.12
N VAL A 368 7.43 3.52 12.14
CA VAL A 368 6.77 4.48 13.01
C VAL A 368 7.70 5.01 14.10
N GLU A 369 7.98 6.31 14.09
CA GLU A 369 8.42 7.01 15.28
C GLU A 369 7.23 7.69 15.98
N ALA A 370 7.12 7.55 17.29
CA ALA A 370 6.12 8.26 18.07
C ALA A 370 6.72 8.94 19.30
N THR A 371 6.24 10.15 19.59
CA THR A 371 6.63 10.91 20.77
C THR A 371 5.42 11.30 21.58
N LEU A 372 5.45 10.99 22.88
CA LEU A 372 4.42 11.34 23.84
C LEU A 372 4.79 12.66 24.54
N TYR A 373 3.86 13.63 24.55
CA TYR A 373 4.00 14.92 25.22
C TYR A 373 2.92 15.12 26.26
N ASN A 374 3.23 15.92 27.28
CA ASN A 374 2.22 16.44 28.21
C ASN A 374 1.58 17.75 27.67
N SER A 375 0.57 18.26 28.37
CA SER A 375 -0.14 19.50 28.00
C SER A 375 0.73 20.77 27.99
N LEU A 376 1.91 20.73 28.56
CA LEU A 376 2.87 21.83 28.54
C LEU A 376 3.88 21.73 27.37
N GLY A 377 3.75 20.72 26.52
CA GLY A 377 4.68 20.47 25.43
C GLY A 377 5.98 19.81 25.83
N ASN A 378 6.10 19.32 27.07
CA ASN A 378 7.29 18.57 27.49
C ASN A 378 7.17 17.13 27.02
N GLN A 379 8.24 16.61 26.40
CA GLN A 379 8.34 15.21 26.06
C GLN A 379 8.32 14.32 27.29
N VAL A 380 7.44 13.32 27.29
CA VAL A 380 7.28 12.30 28.32
C VAL A 380 8.04 11.03 27.95
N ALA A 381 7.89 10.60 26.70
CA ALA A 381 8.53 9.42 26.15
C ALA A 381 8.67 9.52 24.62
N ILE A 382 9.57 8.71 24.05
CA ILE A 382 9.72 8.49 22.62
C ILE A 382 9.82 6.98 22.37
N SER A 383 9.27 6.51 21.26
CA SER A 383 9.35 5.13 20.81
C SER A 383 9.69 5.09 19.33
N ASN A 384 10.83 4.50 19.02
CA ASN A 384 11.33 4.21 17.68
C ASN A 384 12.22 2.96 17.78
N PRO A 385 11.65 1.74 17.85
CA PRO A 385 12.42 0.51 18.01
C PRO A 385 13.25 0.21 16.77
N THR A 386 14.52 -0.10 16.93
CA THR A 386 15.45 -0.43 15.83
C THR A 386 15.21 -1.80 15.20
N ASP A 387 14.41 -2.64 15.82
CA ASP A 387 14.09 -4.01 15.42
C ASP A 387 12.59 -4.23 15.13
N GLY A 388 11.82 -3.15 15.08
CA GLY A 388 10.38 -3.14 14.79
C GLY A 388 9.97 -1.88 14.05
N ILE A 389 8.90 -1.94 13.30
CA ILE A 389 8.32 -0.82 12.54
C ILE A 389 7.11 -0.18 13.24
N ASN A 390 6.83 -0.58 14.47
CA ASN A 390 5.75 -0.06 15.30
C ASN A 390 6.29 0.71 16.49
N ALA A 391 5.53 1.66 17.02
CA ALA A 391 5.87 2.35 18.26
C ALA A 391 4.92 1.97 19.39
N SER A 392 5.41 1.98 20.62
CA SER A 392 4.60 1.67 21.80
C SER A 392 5.03 2.43 23.04
N PHE A 393 4.08 2.68 23.93
CA PHE A 393 4.30 3.29 25.24
C PHE A 393 3.64 2.48 26.32
N ASN A 394 4.30 2.41 27.48
CA ASN A 394 3.72 1.92 28.72
C ASN A 394 4.20 2.84 29.86
N GLN A 395 3.38 3.85 30.17
CA GLN A 395 3.76 4.95 31.04
C GLN A 395 2.79 5.13 32.20
N ASN A 396 3.32 5.39 33.39
CA ASN A 396 2.49 5.82 34.54
C ASN A 396 2.30 7.33 34.43
N LEU A 397 1.10 7.77 34.09
CA LEU A 397 0.76 9.17 33.81
C LEU A 397 -0.05 9.76 34.95
N ALA A 398 0.13 11.06 35.21
CA ALA A 398 -0.80 11.83 36.05
C ALA A 398 -2.10 12.06 35.29
N ALA A 399 -3.19 12.36 36.00
CA ALA A 399 -4.43 12.78 35.35
C ALA A 399 -4.20 14.08 34.56
N GLY A 400 -4.63 14.09 33.29
CA GLY A 400 -4.45 15.23 32.41
C GLY A 400 -4.61 14.90 30.94
N GLU A 401 -4.37 15.90 30.09
CA GLU A 401 -4.33 15.79 28.63
C GLU A 401 -2.89 15.51 28.19
N TYR A 402 -2.78 14.63 27.19
CA TYR A 402 -1.52 14.23 26.57
C TYR A 402 -1.65 14.22 25.08
N PHE A 403 -0.51 14.34 24.39
CA PHE A 403 -0.43 14.40 22.95
C PHE A 403 0.56 13.35 22.45
N ILE A 404 0.22 12.74 21.32
CA ILE A 404 1.07 11.81 20.60
C ILE A 404 1.41 12.48 19.28
N LYS A 405 2.71 12.69 19.03
CA LYS A 405 3.22 12.97 17.68
C LYS A 405 3.55 11.64 17.04
N VAL A 406 3.14 11.47 15.81
CA VAL A 406 3.48 10.32 14.98
C VAL A 406 4.16 10.81 13.71
N ASP A 407 5.27 10.12 13.36
CA ASP A 407 6.19 10.50 12.28
C ASP A 407 6.62 9.24 11.52
#